data_9e02378b3ca1e122f32e66859c55d46c
#
_entry.id   9e02378b3ca1e122f32e66859c55d46c
#
_cell.length_a   1.000
_cell.length_b   1.000
_cell.length_c   1.000
_cell.angle_alpha   90.00
_cell.angle_beta   90.00
_cell.angle_gamma   90.00
#
_symmetry.space_group_name_H-M   'P 1'
#
loop_
_entity.id
_entity.type
_entity.pdbx_description
1 polymer ?
#
loop_
_entity_poly.entity_id
_entity_poly.type
_entity_poly.pdbx_seq_one_letter_code
_entity_poly.pdbx_strand_id
1 'polypeptide(L)'
;MAAARKDAIAVLPQPYVTAAQMKDSGLRVVLDLTREWNKVCDTQLITGVTVVRTEYAKQNPNVIAAFLTDYQKSVKAANEDIDGTAALCEEVGVVAKAAIAKKALPKCNIVYRNGQEMKKDISAYLQVLYDASPAAVGGKLPDDNFYYTEPSVLRKVMAAIRNSAK
;
A
#
# COMPACT_ATOMS: atom_id res chain seq x y z
N MET A 1 5.89 -22.05 -10.93
CA MET A 1 5.95 -22.59 -12.32
C MET A 1 6.96 -21.86 -13.22
N ALA A 2 7.25 -20.58 -13.03
CA ALA A 2 8.31 -19.89 -13.79
C ALA A 2 9.73 -20.45 -13.55
N ALA A 3 9.99 -21.01 -12.38
CA ALA A 3 11.31 -21.56 -11.99
C ALA A 3 11.74 -22.84 -12.72
N ALA A 4 10.88 -23.42 -13.56
CA ALA A 4 11.22 -24.65 -14.31
C ALA A 4 11.91 -24.38 -15.66
N ARG A 5 12.01 -23.12 -16.10
CA ARG A 5 12.64 -22.73 -17.37
C ARG A 5 13.90 -21.93 -17.09
N LYS A 6 15.04 -22.35 -17.64
CA LYS A 6 16.36 -21.70 -17.43
C LYS A 6 16.45 -20.24 -17.87
N ASP A 7 15.53 -19.79 -18.71
CA ASP A 7 15.49 -18.49 -19.38
C ASP A 7 14.15 -17.74 -19.15
N ALA A 8 13.42 -18.11 -18.09
CA ALA A 8 12.15 -17.47 -17.77
C ALA A 8 12.35 -16.10 -17.11
N ILE A 9 11.55 -15.12 -17.54
CA ILE A 9 11.41 -13.82 -16.89
C ILE A 9 10.02 -13.77 -16.26
N ALA A 10 9.94 -13.32 -15.00
CA ALA A 10 8.69 -13.16 -14.28
C ALA A 10 8.62 -11.77 -13.63
N VAL A 11 7.42 -11.19 -13.59
CA VAL A 11 7.11 -10.00 -12.80
C VAL A 11 6.34 -10.46 -11.56
N LEU A 12 6.90 -10.23 -10.41
CA LEU A 12 6.35 -10.68 -9.13
C LEU A 12 6.37 -9.53 -8.11
N PRO A 13 5.30 -9.34 -7.34
CA PRO A 13 5.31 -8.42 -6.20
C PRO A 13 6.00 -9.06 -4.98
N GLN A 14 6.31 -8.25 -3.97
CA GLN A 14 6.60 -8.76 -2.63
C GLN A 14 5.31 -9.33 -1.99
N PRO A 15 5.38 -10.40 -1.21
CA PRO A 15 6.59 -11.15 -0.80
C PRO A 15 7.00 -12.28 -1.77
N TYR A 16 6.35 -12.43 -2.93
CA TYR A 16 6.55 -13.56 -3.84
C TYR A 16 7.95 -13.63 -4.43
N VAL A 17 8.55 -12.49 -4.81
CA VAL A 17 9.93 -12.47 -5.31
C VAL A 17 10.91 -12.92 -4.22
N THR A 18 10.72 -12.48 -2.97
CA THR A 18 11.53 -12.93 -1.84
C THR A 18 11.36 -14.43 -1.59
N ALA A 19 10.15 -14.95 -1.60
CA ALA A 19 9.88 -16.38 -1.43
C ALA A 19 10.50 -17.22 -2.56
N ALA A 20 10.44 -16.74 -3.80
CA ALA A 20 11.08 -17.41 -4.94
C ALA A 20 12.60 -17.46 -4.79
N GLN A 21 13.25 -16.34 -4.44
CA GLN A 21 14.70 -16.27 -4.21
C GLN A 21 15.18 -17.14 -3.03
N MET A 22 14.33 -17.31 -2.01
CA MET A 22 14.64 -18.23 -0.90
C MET A 22 14.59 -19.70 -1.28
N LYS A 23 13.82 -20.04 -2.32
CA LYS A 23 13.75 -21.41 -2.85
C LYS A 23 14.83 -21.69 -3.89
N ASP A 24 15.20 -20.67 -4.65
CA ASP A 24 16.19 -20.78 -5.72
C ASP A 24 17.10 -19.54 -5.69
N SER A 25 18.31 -19.72 -5.17
CA SER A 25 19.32 -18.66 -5.06
C SER A 25 19.90 -18.20 -6.41
N GLY A 26 19.64 -18.92 -7.49
CA GLY A 26 20.01 -18.53 -8.85
C GLY A 26 19.10 -17.45 -9.43
N LEU A 27 17.94 -17.19 -8.81
CA LEU A 27 17.02 -16.13 -9.23
C LEU A 27 17.55 -14.75 -8.83
N ARG A 28 17.64 -13.87 -9.80
CA ARG A 28 18.08 -12.49 -9.58
C ARG A 28 16.99 -11.48 -9.96
N VAL A 29 16.87 -10.41 -9.20
CA VAL A 29 16.06 -9.25 -9.58
C VAL A 29 16.86 -8.44 -10.59
N VAL A 30 16.36 -8.33 -11.80
CA VAL A 30 17.01 -7.58 -12.89
C VAL A 30 16.47 -6.15 -13.02
N LEU A 31 15.20 -5.94 -12.65
CA LEU A 31 14.54 -4.64 -12.63
C LEU A 31 13.72 -4.50 -11.35
N ASP A 32 13.86 -3.36 -10.69
CA ASP A 32 12.98 -2.92 -9.62
C ASP A 32 12.01 -1.88 -10.19
N LEU A 33 10.73 -2.25 -10.31
CA LEU A 33 9.75 -1.41 -11.00
C LEU A 33 9.50 -0.08 -10.27
N THR A 34 9.66 -0.01 -8.95
CA THR A 34 9.57 1.26 -8.20
C THR A 34 10.72 2.19 -8.60
N ARG A 35 11.94 1.66 -8.69
CA ARG A 35 13.10 2.45 -9.12
C ARG A 35 12.98 2.90 -10.58
N GLU A 36 12.51 2.03 -11.45
CA GLU A 36 12.33 2.37 -12.87
C GLU A 36 11.20 3.40 -13.05
N TRP A 37 10.11 3.28 -12.30
CA TRP A 37 9.04 4.28 -12.27
C TRP A 37 9.55 5.67 -11.87
N ASN A 38 10.33 5.76 -10.80
CA ASN A 38 10.87 7.01 -10.29
C ASN A 38 11.88 7.70 -11.24
N LYS A 39 12.34 7.01 -12.30
CA LYS A 39 13.18 7.62 -13.35
C LYS A 39 12.37 8.36 -14.42
N VAL A 40 11.11 7.98 -14.59
CA VAL A 40 10.28 8.43 -15.71
C VAL A 40 8.98 9.12 -15.28
N CYS A 41 8.62 9.04 -14.01
CA CYS A 41 7.41 9.64 -13.45
C CYS A 41 7.74 10.40 -12.16
N ASP A 42 7.16 11.59 -12.03
CA ASP A 42 7.24 12.41 -10.81
C ASP A 42 6.19 12.03 -9.76
N THR A 43 5.51 10.89 -9.97
CA THR A 43 4.45 10.38 -9.08
C THR A 43 4.89 9.10 -8.39
N GLN A 44 4.18 8.71 -7.33
CA GLN A 44 4.44 7.44 -6.65
C GLN A 44 3.88 6.25 -7.46
N LEU A 45 4.60 5.13 -7.51
CA LEU A 45 4.05 3.87 -7.99
C LEU A 45 3.15 3.27 -6.91
N ILE A 46 1.82 3.31 -7.13
CA ILE A 46 0.83 2.84 -6.17
C ILE A 46 0.27 1.49 -6.62
N THR A 47 0.62 0.42 -5.93
CA THR A 47 0.21 -0.94 -6.29
C THR A 47 -0.97 -1.47 -5.49
N GLY A 48 -1.33 -0.81 -4.39
CA GLY A 48 -2.46 -1.19 -3.54
C GLY A 48 -2.99 -0.04 -2.72
N VAL A 49 -4.30 -0.04 -2.50
CA VAL A 49 -5.02 0.96 -1.69
C VAL A 49 -6.07 0.28 -0.82
N THR A 50 -6.36 0.87 0.33
CA THR A 50 -7.52 0.49 1.14
C THR A 50 -8.75 1.21 0.63
N VAL A 51 -9.86 0.49 0.44
CA VAL A 51 -11.12 1.04 -0.02
C VAL A 51 -12.22 0.80 1.00
N VAL A 52 -13.21 1.69 1.02
CA VAL A 52 -14.42 1.57 1.84
C VAL A 52 -15.64 1.93 0.99
N ARG A 53 -16.76 1.25 1.22
CA ARG A 53 -18.02 1.61 0.56
C ARG A 53 -18.47 3.00 1.02
N THR A 54 -18.79 3.88 0.08
CA THR A 54 -19.16 5.28 0.34
C THR A 54 -20.28 5.40 1.37
N GLU A 55 -21.36 4.62 1.24
CA GLU A 55 -22.49 4.66 2.17
C GLU A 55 -22.10 4.21 3.59
N TYR A 56 -21.23 3.19 3.70
CA TYR A 56 -20.74 2.76 5.00
C TYR A 56 -19.91 3.86 5.68
N ALA A 57 -19.03 4.51 4.92
CA ALA A 57 -18.21 5.61 5.45
C ALA A 57 -19.06 6.79 5.93
N LYS A 58 -20.10 7.15 5.19
CA LYS A 58 -21.05 8.22 5.58
C LYS A 58 -21.83 7.87 6.86
N GLN A 59 -22.28 6.63 6.99
CA GLN A 59 -23.08 6.17 8.14
C GLN A 59 -22.25 5.92 9.39
N ASN A 60 -20.95 5.61 9.23
CA ASN A 60 -20.07 5.19 10.33
C ASN A 60 -18.77 6.00 10.43
N PRO A 61 -18.82 7.35 10.48
CA PRO A 61 -17.61 8.18 10.43
C PRO A 61 -16.66 7.91 11.60
N ASN A 62 -17.17 7.61 12.78
CA ASN A 62 -16.35 7.32 13.96
C ASN A 62 -15.61 5.98 13.82
N VAL A 63 -16.23 4.98 13.19
CA VAL A 63 -15.59 3.68 12.90
C VAL A 63 -14.43 3.86 11.92
N ILE A 64 -14.65 4.68 10.87
CA ILE A 64 -13.59 4.99 9.91
C ILE A 64 -12.44 5.73 10.59
N ALA A 65 -12.72 6.71 11.44
CA ALA A 65 -11.69 7.44 12.18
C ALA A 65 -10.86 6.53 13.10
N ALA A 66 -11.53 5.62 13.83
CA ALA A 66 -10.85 4.61 14.66
C ALA A 66 -9.98 3.68 13.80
N PHE A 67 -10.54 3.15 12.70
CA PHE A 67 -9.79 2.31 11.76
C PHE A 67 -8.54 3.03 11.22
N LEU A 68 -8.66 4.27 10.77
CA LEU A 68 -7.52 5.03 10.24
C LEU A 68 -6.43 5.24 11.30
N THR A 69 -6.83 5.47 12.55
CA THR A 69 -5.90 5.60 13.68
C THR A 69 -5.12 4.31 13.89
N ASP A 70 -5.81 3.16 13.92
CA ASP A 70 -5.17 1.87 14.15
C ASP A 70 -4.38 1.41 12.92
N TYR A 71 -4.86 1.72 11.72
CA TYR A 71 -4.13 1.47 10.47
C TYR A 71 -2.80 2.24 10.42
N GLN A 72 -2.80 3.51 10.85
CA GLN A 72 -1.56 4.30 10.96
C GLN A 72 -0.56 3.66 11.93
N LYS A 73 -1.03 3.20 13.11
CA LYS A 73 -0.19 2.48 14.08
C LYS A 73 0.36 1.18 13.51
N SER A 74 -0.47 0.41 12.80
CA SER A 74 -0.05 -0.85 12.16
C SER A 74 1.00 -0.63 11.10
N VAL A 75 0.84 0.38 10.24
CA VAL A 75 1.85 0.75 9.23
C VAL A 75 3.16 1.17 9.90
N LYS A 76 3.08 1.94 10.99
CA LYS A 76 4.26 2.33 11.77
C LYS A 76 4.97 1.10 12.33
N ALA A 77 4.23 0.20 12.99
CA ALA A 77 4.78 -1.04 13.54
C ALA A 77 5.44 -1.91 12.45
N ALA A 78 4.79 -2.04 11.28
CA ALA A 78 5.32 -2.81 10.16
C ALA A 78 6.67 -2.28 9.63
N ASN A 79 6.98 -1.00 9.82
CA ASN A 79 8.24 -0.39 9.41
C ASN A 79 9.30 -0.33 10.52
N GLU A 80 8.87 -0.24 11.78
CA GLU A 80 9.76 -0.04 12.94
C GLU A 80 10.07 -1.35 13.68
N ASP A 81 9.11 -2.30 13.71
CA ASP A 81 9.25 -3.63 14.32
C ASP A 81 9.09 -4.73 13.26
N ILE A 82 10.12 -4.90 12.46
CA ILE A 82 10.14 -5.91 11.39
C ILE A 82 10.00 -7.33 11.95
N ASP A 83 10.64 -7.63 13.08
CA ASP A 83 10.65 -8.98 13.65
C ASP A 83 9.29 -9.34 14.24
N GLY A 84 8.68 -8.47 15.04
CA GLY A 84 7.33 -8.67 15.56
C GLY A 84 6.28 -8.72 14.47
N THR A 85 6.36 -7.82 13.48
CA THR A 85 5.45 -7.83 12.33
C THR A 85 5.60 -9.10 11.50
N ALA A 86 6.81 -9.60 11.28
CA ALA A 86 7.04 -10.84 10.54
C ALA A 86 6.46 -12.06 11.26
N ALA A 87 6.58 -12.12 12.59
CA ALA A 87 5.97 -13.18 13.39
C ALA A 87 4.43 -13.16 13.29
N LEU A 88 3.82 -11.97 13.42
CA LEU A 88 2.37 -11.79 13.25
C LEU A 88 1.91 -12.18 11.84
N CYS A 89 2.65 -11.83 10.79
CA CYS A 89 2.31 -12.22 9.42
C CYS A 89 2.25 -13.73 9.22
N GLU A 90 3.12 -14.50 9.88
CA GLU A 90 3.07 -15.96 9.88
C GLU A 90 1.88 -16.46 10.70
N GLU A 91 1.69 -15.95 11.91
CA GLU A 91 0.61 -16.34 12.83
C GLU A 91 -0.78 -16.18 12.21
N VAL A 92 -1.03 -15.05 11.54
CA VAL A 92 -2.32 -14.77 10.88
C VAL A 92 -2.40 -15.32 9.44
N GLY A 93 -1.38 -15.99 8.96
CA GLY A 93 -1.38 -16.66 7.66
C GLY A 93 -1.25 -15.73 6.43
N VAL A 94 -0.79 -14.50 6.61
CA VAL A 94 -0.52 -13.56 5.48
C VAL A 94 0.68 -14.03 4.66
N VAL A 95 1.69 -14.59 5.33
CA VAL A 95 2.89 -15.17 4.71
C VAL A 95 3.17 -16.52 5.35
N ALA A 96 3.60 -17.47 4.54
CA ALA A 96 3.80 -18.85 5.01
C ALA A 96 4.88 -19.03 6.09
N LYS A 97 5.86 -18.11 6.18
CA LYS A 97 6.95 -18.14 7.16
C LYS A 97 7.41 -16.73 7.52
N ALA A 98 7.61 -16.45 8.79
CA ALA A 98 8.15 -15.19 9.31
C ALA A 98 9.48 -14.80 8.63
N ALA A 99 10.34 -15.76 8.33
CA ALA A 99 11.61 -15.52 7.64
C ALA A 99 11.43 -14.90 6.22
N ILE A 100 10.34 -15.23 5.52
CA ILE A 100 9.99 -14.59 4.25
C ILE A 100 9.51 -13.17 4.50
N ALA A 101 8.59 -12.97 5.46
CA ALA A 101 8.06 -11.68 5.83
C ALA A 101 9.18 -10.71 6.25
N LYS A 102 10.08 -11.14 7.13
CA LYS A 102 11.24 -10.36 7.60
C LYS A 102 12.10 -9.81 6.45
N LYS A 103 12.35 -10.61 5.41
CA LYS A 103 13.12 -10.20 4.24
C LYS A 103 12.32 -9.35 3.24
N ALA A 104 11.00 -9.53 3.19
CA ALA A 104 10.13 -8.87 2.23
C ALA A 104 9.65 -7.50 2.72
N LEU A 105 9.30 -7.36 4.01
CA LEU A 105 8.71 -6.14 4.59
C LEU A 105 9.46 -4.84 4.22
N PRO A 106 10.81 -4.77 4.30
CA PRO A 106 11.54 -3.56 3.94
C PRO A 106 11.43 -3.18 2.45
N LYS A 107 10.92 -4.10 1.61
CA LYS A 107 10.78 -3.93 0.15
C LYS A 107 9.32 -3.77 -0.28
N CYS A 108 8.37 -3.83 0.66
CA CYS A 108 6.94 -3.74 0.37
C CYS A 108 6.45 -2.32 0.16
N ASN A 109 7.25 -1.29 0.47
CA ASN A 109 6.88 0.13 0.39
C ASN A 109 5.56 0.42 1.14
N ILE A 110 5.40 -0.14 2.35
CA ILE A 110 4.19 0.04 3.17
C ILE A 110 4.18 1.46 3.73
N VAL A 111 3.19 2.26 3.33
CA VAL A 111 3.04 3.65 3.75
C VAL A 111 1.61 3.93 4.20
N TYR A 112 1.44 4.88 5.11
CA TYR A 112 0.15 5.42 5.49
C TYR A 112 -0.05 6.79 4.84
N ARG A 113 -1.09 6.91 4.02
CA ARG A 113 -1.51 8.15 3.37
C ARG A 113 -3.01 8.28 3.51
N ASN A 114 -3.51 9.45 3.87
CA ASN A 114 -4.94 9.73 3.90
C ASN A 114 -5.25 11.19 3.49
N GLY A 115 -6.54 11.51 3.35
CA GLY A 115 -7.01 12.86 3.08
C GLY A 115 -6.43 13.47 1.81
N GLN A 116 -5.99 14.72 1.86
CA GLN A 116 -5.51 15.46 0.69
C GLN A 116 -4.19 14.93 0.12
N GLU A 117 -3.30 14.41 0.97
CA GLU A 117 -2.05 13.81 0.51
C GLU A 117 -2.33 12.53 -0.29
N MET A 118 -3.18 11.64 0.24
CA MET A 118 -3.63 10.44 -0.47
C MET A 118 -4.32 10.82 -1.80
N LYS A 119 -5.23 11.79 -1.80
CA LYS A 119 -5.92 12.25 -3.01
C LYS A 119 -4.93 12.72 -4.06
N LYS A 120 -3.96 13.55 -3.68
CA LYS A 120 -2.91 14.06 -4.58
C LYS A 120 -2.14 12.90 -5.21
N ASP A 121 -1.65 11.96 -4.40
CA ASP A 121 -0.81 10.86 -4.87
C ASP A 121 -1.60 9.91 -5.79
N ILE A 122 -2.81 9.51 -5.37
CA ILE A 122 -3.65 8.60 -6.16
C ILE A 122 -4.13 9.26 -7.45
N SER A 123 -4.57 10.51 -7.44
CA SER A 123 -5.04 11.18 -8.67
C SER A 123 -3.92 11.34 -9.69
N ALA A 124 -2.71 11.67 -9.24
CA ALA A 124 -1.56 11.77 -10.12
C ALA A 124 -1.18 10.39 -10.73
N TYR A 125 -1.21 9.32 -9.93
CA TYR A 125 -0.98 7.97 -10.42
C TYR A 125 -2.05 7.51 -11.42
N LEU A 126 -3.34 7.75 -11.12
CA LEU A 126 -4.45 7.42 -12.02
C LEU A 126 -4.38 8.20 -13.33
N GLN A 127 -3.88 9.45 -13.32
CA GLN A 127 -3.66 10.22 -14.53
C GLN A 127 -2.64 9.54 -15.46
N VAL A 128 -1.51 9.07 -14.92
CA VAL A 128 -0.50 8.32 -15.70
C VAL A 128 -1.10 7.06 -16.33
N LEU A 129 -1.92 6.32 -15.57
CA LEU A 129 -2.60 5.13 -16.09
C LEU A 129 -3.62 5.49 -17.16
N TYR A 130 -4.37 6.57 -16.97
CA TYR A 130 -5.35 7.05 -17.96
C TYR A 130 -4.70 7.47 -19.27
N ASP A 131 -3.58 8.20 -19.20
CA ASP A 131 -2.84 8.67 -20.37
C ASP A 131 -2.25 7.50 -21.16
N ALA A 132 -1.79 6.45 -20.46
CA ALA A 132 -1.30 5.22 -21.08
C ALA A 132 -2.45 4.39 -21.69
N SER A 133 -3.56 4.27 -20.97
CA SER A 133 -4.76 3.54 -21.43
C SER A 133 -5.98 3.93 -20.60
N PRO A 134 -6.94 4.68 -21.14
CA PRO A 134 -8.18 5.04 -20.43
C PRO A 134 -8.94 3.82 -19.86
N ALA A 135 -8.88 2.69 -20.55
CA ALA A 135 -9.53 1.45 -20.09
C ALA A 135 -8.95 0.93 -18.74
N ALA A 136 -7.68 1.22 -18.43
CA ALA A 136 -7.04 0.81 -17.19
C ALA A 136 -7.68 1.43 -15.94
N VAL A 137 -8.38 2.57 -16.10
CA VAL A 137 -9.09 3.28 -15.02
C VAL A 137 -10.61 3.32 -15.24
N GLY A 138 -11.15 2.38 -16.04
CA GLY A 138 -12.59 2.30 -16.31
C GLY A 138 -13.12 3.34 -17.31
N GLY A 139 -12.27 3.89 -18.15
CA GLY A 139 -12.62 4.82 -19.23
C GLY A 139 -12.69 6.30 -18.85
N LYS A 140 -12.65 6.62 -17.55
CA LYS A 140 -12.64 8.00 -17.05
C LYS A 140 -11.93 8.10 -15.70
N LEU A 141 -11.36 9.25 -15.42
CA LEU A 141 -10.82 9.56 -14.09
C LEU A 141 -11.95 9.73 -13.07
N PRO A 142 -11.75 9.30 -11.81
CA PRO A 142 -12.73 9.48 -10.76
C PRO A 142 -12.86 10.96 -10.37
N ASP A 143 -14.06 11.33 -9.90
CA ASP A 143 -14.31 12.64 -9.31
C ASP A 143 -13.85 12.72 -7.84
N ASP A 144 -14.04 13.89 -7.23
CA ASP A 144 -13.63 14.15 -5.85
C ASP A 144 -14.31 13.26 -4.81
N ASN A 145 -15.48 12.72 -5.10
CA ASN A 145 -16.23 11.83 -4.19
C ASN A 145 -15.62 10.42 -4.08
N PHE A 146 -14.73 10.07 -5.00
CA PHE A 146 -13.97 8.82 -4.96
C PHE A 146 -12.97 8.79 -3.80
N TYR A 147 -12.43 9.96 -3.42
CA TYR A 147 -11.38 10.05 -2.42
C TYR A 147 -11.97 10.31 -1.04
N TYR A 148 -11.70 9.43 -0.08
CA TYR A 148 -12.10 9.67 1.29
C TYR A 148 -11.32 10.86 1.88
N THR A 149 -12.05 11.88 2.29
CA THR A 149 -11.52 13.01 3.07
C THR A 149 -12.31 13.09 4.36
N GLU A 150 -11.60 13.15 5.49
CA GLU A 150 -12.27 13.27 6.79
C GLU A 150 -13.23 14.47 6.81
N PRO A 151 -14.47 14.29 7.33
CA PRO A 151 -15.37 15.40 7.55
C PRO A 151 -14.70 16.51 8.38
N SER A 152 -14.87 17.78 7.99
CA SER A 152 -14.20 18.93 8.63
C SER A 152 -14.45 19.03 10.15
N VAL A 153 -15.58 18.54 10.63
CA VAL A 153 -15.94 18.48 12.06
C VAL A 153 -15.10 17.45 12.80
N LEU A 154 -14.93 16.24 12.23
CA LEU A 154 -14.10 15.20 12.82
C LEU A 154 -12.63 15.63 12.91
N ARG A 155 -12.14 16.29 11.87
CA ARG A 155 -10.78 16.84 11.82
C ARG A 155 -10.52 17.84 12.95
N LYS A 156 -11.49 18.71 13.26
CA LYS A 156 -11.41 19.66 14.38
C LYS A 156 -11.42 18.96 15.75
N VAL A 157 -12.28 17.97 15.93
CA VAL A 157 -12.39 17.19 17.18
C VAL A 157 -11.11 16.38 17.42
N MET A 158 -10.59 15.69 16.41
CA MET A 158 -9.35 14.92 16.54
C MET A 158 -8.11 15.79 16.78
N ALA A 159 -8.08 17.00 16.18
CA ALA A 159 -7.03 17.99 16.46
C ALA A 159 -7.11 18.50 17.93
N ALA A 160 -8.31 18.74 18.45
CA ALA A 160 -8.52 19.15 19.84
C ALA A 160 -8.07 18.06 20.83
N ILE A 161 -8.44 16.80 20.60
CA ILE A 161 -8.03 15.65 21.44
C ILE A 161 -6.50 15.49 21.43
N ARG A 162 -5.85 15.63 20.27
CA ARG A 162 -4.39 15.52 20.15
C ARG A 162 -3.66 16.62 20.90
N ASN A 163 -4.22 17.82 20.95
CA ASN A 163 -3.64 18.95 21.68
C ASN A 163 -3.88 18.87 23.20
N SER A 164 -4.91 18.16 23.64
CA SER A 164 -5.21 17.93 25.06
C SER A 164 -4.40 16.77 25.67
N ALA A 165 -3.72 15.98 24.87
CA ALA A 165 -2.91 14.82 25.28
C ALA A 165 -1.38 15.13 25.33
N LYS A 166 -1.01 16.40 25.17
CA LYS A 166 0.34 16.94 25.37
C LYS A 166 0.43 17.69 26.69
#